data_c9dfb0c7f554e00653a31b0fc9f77bd0
#
_entry.id   c9dfb0c7f554e00653a31b0fc9f77bd0
#
_cell.length_a   1.000
_cell.length_b   1.000
_cell.length_c   1.000
_cell.angle_alpha   90.00
_cell.angle_beta   90.00
_cell.angle_gamma   90.00
#
_symmetry.space_group_name_H-M   'P 1'
#
loop_
_entity.id
_entity.type
_entity.pdbx_description
1 polymer ?
#
loop_
_entity_poly.entity_id
_entity_poly.type
_entity_poly.pdbx_seq_one_letter_code
_entity_poly.pdbx_strand_id
1 'polypeptide(L)'
;MKIHENISLKPYNTFGIDQQAPLLIEADSEADILEALRLYPNLKVLGGGSNILLTQAPEVPLLHITQKGISVVHETDEYVWVRAAAGELWSDFVDYCVAQGYGGVENLALIYGTVGAAPVQNIGAYGVELKDVFKSCEAIHRESKSKISLEMGDCAFGYRDSIFKQRKDAYIITAVTFCLTKQNYEFKTHYGDIRAHLAAHGWEESPQHIAQVVKEIRQSKLPNPIELGNSGSFFKNPVIPRAQFIELQKHYPNMPHYSIGDDQEKIPAAYLIERCDLKGYRIDAVGVHQGQPLVMVNYGGATGAAILALARYVQQQVKKRFDILMEMEVNIW
;
A
#
# COMPACT_ATOMS: atom_id res chain seq x y z
N MET A 1 1.61 26.92 -2.60
CA MET A 1 1.91 26.29 -1.28
C MET A 1 0.97 26.86 -0.22
N LYS A 2 0.30 25.99 0.56
CA LYS A 2 -0.49 26.38 1.74
C LYS A 2 0.16 25.80 2.99
N ILE A 3 0.14 26.54 4.09
CA ILE A 3 0.77 26.14 5.35
C ILE A 3 -0.29 26.16 6.45
N HIS A 4 -0.40 25.08 7.18
CA HIS A 4 -1.30 24.92 8.31
C HIS A 4 -0.48 24.65 9.56
N GLU A 5 -0.70 25.44 10.60
CA GLU A 5 -0.02 25.31 11.89
C GLU A 5 -0.91 24.59 12.90
N ASN A 6 -0.30 23.75 13.74
CA ASN A 6 -0.97 23.05 14.85
C ASN A 6 -2.24 22.31 14.39
N ILE A 7 -2.12 21.53 13.31
CA ILE A 7 -3.26 20.85 12.66
C ILE A 7 -3.42 19.41 13.17
N SER A 8 -4.67 18.99 13.36
CA SER A 8 -4.99 17.58 13.60
C SER A 8 -4.72 16.73 12.35
N LEU A 9 -3.98 15.64 12.53
CA LEU A 9 -3.71 14.65 11.49
C LEU A 9 -4.79 13.57 11.37
N LYS A 10 -5.88 13.66 12.12
CA LYS A 10 -6.98 12.69 12.05
C LYS A 10 -7.54 12.52 10.64
N PRO A 11 -7.75 13.59 9.84
CA PRO A 11 -8.20 13.46 8.45
C PRO A 11 -7.12 12.97 7.48
N TYR A 12 -5.86 12.95 7.89
CA TYR A 12 -4.68 12.66 7.05
C TYR A 12 -4.10 11.27 7.28
N ASN A 13 -4.78 10.39 8.03
CA ASN A 13 -4.41 8.99 8.18
C ASN A 13 -5.65 8.10 8.29
N THR A 14 -5.58 6.93 7.68
CA THR A 14 -6.73 6.02 7.57
C THR A 14 -7.04 5.26 8.86
N PHE A 15 -6.14 5.23 9.85
CA PHE A 15 -6.47 4.79 11.21
C PHE A 15 -7.35 5.78 11.98
N GLY A 16 -7.45 7.04 11.53
CA GLY A 16 -8.19 8.08 12.23
C GLY A 16 -7.55 8.47 13.58
N ILE A 17 -6.24 8.30 13.70
CA ILE A 17 -5.48 8.70 14.90
C ILE A 17 -5.37 10.23 14.93
N ASP A 18 -5.77 10.80 16.06
CA ASP A 18 -5.73 12.24 16.29
C ASP A 18 -4.41 12.64 16.96
N GLN A 19 -3.43 12.94 16.12
CA GLN A 19 -2.16 13.55 16.55
C GLN A 19 -2.05 14.95 15.94
N GLN A 20 -1.43 15.87 16.69
CA GLN A 20 -1.20 17.23 16.21
C GLN A 20 0.12 17.30 15.46
N ALA A 21 0.11 17.85 14.24
CA ALA A 21 1.33 18.22 13.55
C ALA A 21 1.64 19.71 13.80
N PRO A 22 2.88 20.07 14.11
CA PRO A 22 3.26 21.49 14.27
C PRO A 22 3.07 22.24 12.97
N LEU A 23 3.32 21.59 11.82
CA LEU A 23 3.20 22.18 10.50
C LEU A 23 2.83 21.13 9.46
N LEU A 24 1.81 21.42 8.64
CA LEU A 24 1.46 20.69 7.43
C LEU A 24 1.54 21.66 6.25
N ILE A 25 2.32 21.28 5.24
CA ILE A 25 2.56 22.06 4.02
C ILE A 25 1.88 21.32 2.87
N GLU A 26 0.86 21.93 2.26
CA GLU A 26 0.27 21.44 1.02
C GLU A 26 1.01 22.04 -0.18
N ALA A 27 1.53 21.17 -1.04
CA ALA A 27 2.23 21.50 -2.25
C ALA A 27 1.47 21.00 -3.48
N ASP A 28 1.07 21.90 -4.37
CA ASP A 28 0.34 21.56 -5.60
C ASP A 28 1.22 21.68 -6.85
N SER A 29 2.49 22.01 -6.68
CA SER A 29 3.49 22.12 -7.74
C SER A 29 4.87 21.69 -7.28
N GLU A 30 5.76 21.36 -8.22
CA GLU A 30 7.16 21.08 -7.92
C GLU A 30 7.88 22.31 -7.34
N ALA A 31 7.48 23.52 -7.75
CA ALA A 31 8.01 24.76 -7.20
C ALA A 31 7.70 24.88 -5.70
N ASP A 32 6.50 24.51 -5.29
CA ASP A 32 6.11 24.45 -3.88
C ASP A 32 6.92 23.43 -3.08
N ILE A 33 7.18 22.25 -3.67
CA ILE A 33 7.99 21.20 -3.04
C ILE A 33 9.43 21.70 -2.82
N LEU A 34 10.01 22.36 -3.82
CA LEU A 34 11.37 22.92 -3.73
C LEU A 34 11.42 24.05 -2.70
N GLU A 35 10.41 24.91 -2.65
CA GLU A 35 10.31 25.98 -1.66
C GLU A 35 10.14 25.40 -0.24
N ALA A 36 9.28 24.38 -0.06
CA ALA A 36 9.12 23.69 1.21
C ALA A 36 10.45 23.07 1.68
N LEU A 37 11.21 22.42 0.78
CA LEU A 37 12.55 21.87 1.09
C LEU A 37 13.59 22.95 1.40
N ARG A 38 13.44 24.16 0.83
CA ARG A 38 14.32 25.29 1.14
C ARG A 38 14.06 25.80 2.56
N LEU A 39 12.80 25.94 2.94
CA LEU A 39 12.39 26.45 4.25
C LEU A 39 12.53 25.40 5.36
N TYR A 40 12.24 24.14 5.06
CA TYR A 40 12.17 23.04 6.01
C TYR A 40 12.94 21.80 5.51
N PRO A 41 14.28 21.79 5.59
CA PRO A 41 15.10 20.69 5.02
C PRO A 41 14.78 19.29 5.59
N ASN A 42 14.31 19.24 6.84
CA ASN A 42 14.04 17.98 7.56
C ASN A 42 12.57 17.56 7.53
N LEU A 43 11.74 18.11 6.62
CA LEU A 43 10.33 17.69 6.50
C LEU A 43 10.17 16.19 6.19
N LYS A 44 9.04 15.61 6.56
CA LYS A 44 8.60 14.28 6.10
C LYS A 44 7.49 14.39 5.07
N VAL A 45 7.50 13.49 4.08
CA VAL A 45 6.45 13.44 3.06
C VAL A 45 5.29 12.58 3.56
N LEU A 46 4.08 13.15 3.53
CA LEU A 46 2.83 12.47 3.84
C LEU A 46 2.04 12.28 2.54
N GLY A 47 1.83 11.02 2.14
CA GLY A 47 0.90 10.64 1.05
C GLY A 47 -0.54 10.60 1.55
N GLY A 48 -1.31 9.61 1.11
CA GLY A 48 -2.70 9.42 1.57
C GLY A 48 -2.85 8.90 3.01
N GLY A 49 -1.78 8.73 3.76
CA GLY A 49 -1.82 8.26 5.15
C GLY A 49 -2.38 6.85 5.36
N SER A 50 -2.46 6.06 4.29
CA SER A 50 -3.09 4.73 4.31
C SER A 50 -2.16 3.59 4.75
N ASN A 51 -0.87 3.88 4.93
CA ASN A 51 0.12 2.89 5.37
C ASN A 51 1.07 3.48 6.42
N ILE A 52 0.54 4.30 7.33
CA ILE A 52 1.27 4.87 8.48
C ILE A 52 0.50 4.64 9.78
N LEU A 53 1.23 4.53 10.87
CA LEU A 53 0.70 4.54 12.22
C LEU A 53 1.38 5.65 13.03
N LEU A 54 0.61 6.68 13.39
CA LEU A 54 1.07 7.81 14.21
C LEU A 54 1.07 7.40 15.68
N THR A 55 2.22 7.01 16.22
CA THR A 55 2.37 6.63 17.64
C THR A 55 2.62 7.83 18.56
N GLN A 56 3.11 8.92 17.98
CA GLN A 56 3.36 10.20 18.64
C GLN A 56 3.14 11.36 17.66
N ALA A 57 3.11 12.57 18.17
CA ALA A 57 3.07 13.76 17.33
C ALA A 57 4.35 13.88 16.49
N PRO A 58 4.26 14.21 15.19
CA PRO A 58 5.44 14.48 14.39
C PRO A 58 6.22 15.67 14.94
N GLU A 59 7.53 15.52 15.06
CA GLU A 59 8.41 16.61 15.53
C GLU A 59 8.89 17.53 14.39
N VAL A 60 8.64 17.13 13.14
CA VAL A 60 9.09 17.84 11.94
C VAL A 60 7.90 18.23 11.07
N PRO A 61 8.03 19.27 10.23
CA PRO A 61 7.02 19.64 9.25
C PRO A 61 6.65 18.46 8.33
N LEU A 62 5.38 18.36 7.97
CA LEU A 62 4.87 17.40 7.01
C LEU A 62 4.61 18.07 5.67
N LEU A 63 5.05 17.44 4.59
CA LEU A 63 4.75 17.84 3.22
C LEU A 63 3.68 16.90 2.65
N HIS A 64 2.52 17.45 2.36
CA HIS A 64 1.42 16.75 1.69
C HIS A 64 1.35 17.21 0.23
N ILE A 65 1.62 16.28 -0.69
CA ILE A 65 1.59 16.58 -2.13
C ILE A 65 0.15 16.48 -2.61
N THR A 66 -0.39 17.61 -3.08
CA THR A 66 -1.77 17.72 -3.58
C THR A 66 -1.85 17.88 -5.10
N GLN A 67 -0.69 17.97 -5.77
CA GLN A 67 -0.61 18.10 -7.24
C GLN A 67 -1.40 17.01 -7.95
N LYS A 68 -2.26 17.40 -8.87
CA LYS A 68 -3.16 16.55 -9.65
C LYS A 68 -2.80 16.60 -11.14
N GLY A 69 -3.28 15.60 -11.85
CA GLY A 69 -3.22 15.51 -13.32
C GLY A 69 -2.88 14.09 -13.77
N ILE A 70 -3.72 13.57 -14.68
CA ILE A 70 -3.52 12.32 -15.39
C ILE A 70 -3.48 12.65 -16.87
N SER A 71 -2.46 12.18 -17.59
CA SER A 71 -2.30 12.44 -19.02
C SER A 71 -1.65 11.25 -19.72
N VAL A 72 -2.05 11.02 -20.97
CA VAL A 72 -1.35 10.12 -21.89
C VAL A 72 -0.14 10.86 -22.44
N VAL A 73 1.05 10.30 -22.25
CA VAL A 73 2.32 10.91 -22.67
C VAL A 73 2.92 10.21 -23.88
N HIS A 74 2.52 8.97 -24.13
CA HIS A 74 2.88 8.21 -25.33
C HIS A 74 1.86 7.12 -25.58
N GLU A 75 1.70 6.72 -26.85
CA GLU A 75 0.74 5.71 -27.26
C GLU A 75 1.23 4.96 -28.50
N THR A 76 0.94 3.67 -28.54
CA THR A 76 1.08 2.79 -29.72
C THR A 76 -0.26 2.06 -29.95
N ASP A 77 -0.30 1.16 -30.91
CA ASP A 77 -1.51 0.35 -31.14
C ASP A 77 -1.80 -0.57 -29.93
N GLU A 78 -0.77 -1.12 -29.28
CA GLU A 78 -0.90 -2.11 -28.20
C GLU A 78 -0.77 -1.53 -26.80
N TYR A 79 0.00 -0.44 -26.62
CA TYR A 79 0.35 0.11 -25.33
C TYR A 79 0.05 1.60 -25.23
N VAL A 80 -0.16 2.04 -24.00
CA VAL A 80 -0.30 3.45 -23.64
C VAL A 80 0.55 3.78 -22.40
N TRP A 81 1.23 4.91 -22.45
CA TRP A 81 1.97 5.43 -21.28
C TRP A 81 1.13 6.52 -20.63
N VAL A 82 0.67 6.22 -19.42
CA VAL A 82 -0.15 7.13 -18.62
C VAL A 82 0.68 7.70 -17.50
N ARG A 83 0.87 9.02 -17.51
CA ARG A 83 1.53 9.77 -16.45
C ARG A 83 0.48 10.29 -15.47
N ALA A 84 0.70 10.05 -14.17
CA ALA A 84 -0.16 10.60 -13.11
C ALA A 84 0.69 11.36 -12.08
N ALA A 85 0.21 12.51 -11.64
CA ALA A 85 0.86 13.31 -10.61
C ALA A 85 0.80 12.60 -9.24
N ALA A 86 1.80 12.85 -8.40
CA ALA A 86 1.97 12.14 -7.12
C ALA A 86 0.80 12.30 -6.14
N GLY A 87 0.09 13.41 -6.18
CA GLY A 87 -1.07 13.68 -5.34
C GLY A 87 -2.38 13.06 -5.83
N GLU A 88 -2.41 12.39 -7.00
CA GLU A 88 -3.60 11.67 -7.43
C GLU A 88 -3.92 10.52 -6.47
N LEU A 89 -5.20 10.28 -6.20
CA LEU A 89 -5.59 9.09 -5.48
C LEU A 89 -5.36 7.87 -6.37
N TRP A 90 -4.79 6.82 -5.80
CA TRP A 90 -4.54 5.58 -6.55
C TRP A 90 -5.83 4.97 -7.10
N SER A 91 -6.92 4.98 -6.32
CA SER A 91 -8.22 4.50 -6.76
C SER A 91 -8.74 5.24 -8.00
N ASP A 92 -8.62 6.58 -7.99
CA ASP A 92 -9.10 7.43 -9.09
C ASP A 92 -8.25 7.21 -10.35
N PHE A 93 -6.94 7.01 -10.19
CA PHE A 93 -6.05 6.63 -11.28
C PHE A 93 -6.43 5.28 -11.91
N VAL A 94 -6.69 4.25 -11.08
CA VAL A 94 -7.15 2.94 -11.59
C VAL A 94 -8.49 3.09 -12.31
N ASP A 95 -9.45 3.82 -11.72
CA ASP A 95 -10.76 4.02 -12.31
C ASP A 95 -10.68 4.76 -13.64
N TYR A 96 -9.81 5.77 -13.76
CA TYR A 96 -9.51 6.44 -15.02
C TYR A 96 -8.98 5.43 -16.07
N CYS A 97 -7.97 4.62 -15.71
CA CYS A 97 -7.35 3.68 -16.64
C CYS A 97 -8.35 2.63 -17.15
N VAL A 98 -9.10 1.99 -16.25
CA VAL A 98 -10.06 0.96 -16.65
C VAL A 98 -11.23 1.53 -17.44
N ALA A 99 -11.66 2.77 -17.18
CA ALA A 99 -12.70 3.43 -17.96
C ALA A 99 -12.26 3.68 -19.42
N GLN A 100 -10.96 3.90 -19.66
CA GLN A 100 -10.37 4.02 -20.99
C GLN A 100 -10.08 2.66 -21.65
N GLY A 101 -10.33 1.54 -20.96
CA GLY A 101 -9.97 0.20 -21.43
C GLY A 101 -8.47 -0.11 -21.30
N TYR A 102 -7.72 0.61 -20.48
CA TYR A 102 -6.30 0.35 -20.25
C TYR A 102 -6.15 -0.73 -19.18
N GLY A 103 -5.51 -1.86 -19.55
CA GLY A 103 -5.28 -3.02 -18.68
C GLY A 103 -3.90 -3.01 -18.04
N GLY A 104 -3.80 -3.72 -16.90
CA GLY A 104 -2.57 -3.91 -16.11
C GLY A 104 -2.67 -3.41 -14.67
N VAL A 105 -3.63 -2.52 -14.35
CA VAL A 105 -3.85 -1.99 -13.00
C VAL A 105 -5.16 -2.43 -12.36
N GLU A 106 -6.02 -3.14 -13.06
CA GLU A 106 -7.35 -3.57 -12.62
C GLU A 106 -7.31 -4.40 -11.32
N ASN A 107 -6.30 -5.26 -11.15
CA ASN A 107 -6.10 -6.05 -9.94
C ASN A 107 -5.71 -5.21 -8.71
N LEU A 108 -5.25 -3.98 -8.94
CA LEU A 108 -4.84 -3.02 -7.91
C LEU A 108 -5.97 -2.05 -7.53
N ALA A 109 -7.19 -2.32 -7.97
CA ALA A 109 -8.37 -1.51 -7.65
C ALA A 109 -8.62 -1.45 -6.14
N LEU A 110 -9.19 -0.33 -5.66
CA LEU A 110 -9.53 -0.09 -4.25
C LEU A 110 -8.34 -0.20 -3.28
N ILE A 111 -7.10 0.09 -3.71
CA ILE A 111 -5.98 0.32 -2.80
C ILE A 111 -6.02 1.79 -2.39
N TYR A 112 -6.02 2.05 -1.07
CA TYR A 112 -6.00 3.40 -0.53
C TYR A 112 -4.60 4.00 -0.61
N GLY A 113 -4.51 5.32 -0.82
CA GLY A 113 -3.26 6.05 -0.90
C GLY A 113 -3.15 6.89 -2.17
N THR A 114 -1.97 7.41 -2.43
CA THR A 114 -1.70 8.29 -3.59
C THR A 114 -0.74 7.62 -4.58
N VAL A 115 -0.79 8.07 -5.83
CA VAL A 115 0.10 7.60 -6.90
C VAL A 115 1.57 7.74 -6.52
N GLY A 116 1.96 8.88 -5.91
CA GLY A 116 3.35 9.08 -5.48
C GLY A 116 3.81 8.18 -4.34
N ALA A 117 2.88 7.64 -3.53
CA ALA A 117 3.21 6.70 -2.47
C ALA A 117 3.27 5.24 -2.97
N ALA A 118 2.65 4.93 -4.11
CA ALA A 118 2.55 3.58 -4.62
C ALA A 118 3.90 2.89 -4.91
N PRO A 119 4.93 3.57 -5.50
CA PRO A 119 6.24 2.97 -5.73
C PRO A 119 7.03 2.69 -4.45
N VAL A 120 6.76 3.42 -3.35
CA VAL A 120 7.57 3.32 -2.12
C VAL A 120 7.66 1.90 -1.60
N GLN A 121 6.57 1.17 -1.62
CA GLN A 121 6.53 -0.23 -1.20
C GLN A 121 6.09 -1.18 -2.31
N ASN A 122 6.20 -0.77 -3.59
CA ASN A 122 5.79 -1.60 -4.70
C ASN A 122 4.42 -2.24 -4.42
N ILE A 123 3.36 -1.41 -4.31
CA ILE A 123 2.03 -1.90 -3.94
C ILE A 123 1.62 -3.08 -4.82
N GLY A 124 0.89 -4.02 -4.25
CA GLY A 124 0.48 -5.21 -5.00
C GLY A 124 -0.69 -5.93 -4.37
N ALA A 125 -1.53 -6.48 -5.22
CA ALA A 125 -2.70 -7.27 -4.85
C ALA A 125 -3.06 -8.23 -6.00
N TYR A 126 -3.66 -9.37 -5.66
CA TYR A 126 -4.23 -10.33 -6.61
C TYR A 126 -3.29 -10.72 -7.77
N GLY A 127 -2.02 -10.96 -7.44
CA GLY A 127 -1.03 -11.45 -8.39
C GLY A 127 -0.37 -10.40 -9.27
N VAL A 128 -0.68 -9.11 -9.04
CA VAL A 128 -0.08 -7.97 -9.74
C VAL A 128 0.66 -7.08 -8.73
N GLU A 129 1.83 -6.59 -9.09
CA GLU A 129 2.58 -5.57 -8.36
C GLU A 129 2.74 -4.32 -9.24
N LEU A 130 2.93 -3.17 -8.62
CA LEU A 130 3.12 -1.90 -9.34
C LEU A 130 4.26 -1.98 -10.36
N LYS A 131 5.37 -2.67 -10.02
CA LYS A 131 6.51 -2.85 -10.91
C LYS A 131 6.13 -3.49 -12.25
N ASP A 132 5.05 -4.29 -12.31
CA ASP A 132 4.65 -4.99 -13.53
C ASP A 132 4.16 -4.02 -14.62
N VAL A 133 3.74 -2.82 -14.21
CA VAL A 133 3.26 -1.75 -15.10
C VAL A 133 4.06 -0.45 -14.97
N PHE A 134 5.01 -0.38 -14.05
CA PHE A 134 5.82 0.82 -13.82
C PHE A 134 6.77 1.06 -15.00
N LYS A 135 6.76 2.26 -15.55
CA LYS A 135 7.72 2.68 -16.58
C LYS A 135 8.83 3.53 -15.99
N SER A 136 8.46 4.63 -15.33
CA SER A 136 9.40 5.57 -14.70
C SER A 136 8.69 6.42 -13.67
N CYS A 137 9.44 7.13 -12.84
CA CYS A 137 8.90 8.20 -12.02
C CYS A 137 9.80 9.45 -12.07
N GLU A 138 9.14 10.59 -11.96
CA GLU A 138 9.79 11.88 -11.73
C GLU A 138 9.91 12.09 -10.23
N ALA A 139 11.07 12.53 -9.77
CA ALA A 139 11.31 12.80 -8.36
C ALA A 139 12.23 14.00 -8.17
N ILE A 140 12.16 14.59 -6.98
CA ILE A 140 13.14 15.55 -6.49
C ILE A 140 14.11 14.80 -5.58
N HIS A 141 15.39 14.80 -5.91
CA HIS A 141 16.44 14.32 -5.01
C HIS A 141 16.67 15.38 -3.92
N ARG A 142 16.42 15.02 -2.66
CA ARG A 142 16.31 16.02 -1.57
C ARG A 142 17.58 16.78 -1.28
N GLU A 143 18.73 16.10 -1.30
CA GLU A 143 20.02 16.71 -0.98
C GLU A 143 20.42 17.74 -2.05
N SER A 144 20.40 17.34 -3.33
CA SER A 144 20.78 18.22 -4.44
C SER A 144 19.67 19.17 -4.88
N LYS A 145 18.42 18.93 -4.44
CA LYS A 145 17.19 19.63 -4.88
C LYS A 145 17.01 19.60 -6.41
N SER A 146 17.62 18.62 -7.08
CA SER A 146 17.50 18.43 -8.52
C SER A 146 16.33 17.52 -8.87
N LYS A 147 15.69 17.82 -10.00
CA LYS A 147 14.74 16.89 -10.62
C LYS A 147 15.50 15.75 -11.26
N ILE A 148 15.00 14.55 -11.06
CA ILE A 148 15.53 13.32 -11.63
C ILE A 148 14.40 12.48 -12.19
N SER A 149 14.71 11.64 -13.15
CA SER A 149 13.85 10.55 -13.62
C SER A 149 14.50 9.22 -13.21
N LEU A 150 13.70 8.33 -12.65
CA LEU A 150 14.13 6.99 -12.28
C LEU A 150 13.32 5.99 -13.12
N GLU A 151 14.03 5.15 -13.84
CA GLU A 151 13.47 4.05 -14.62
C GLU A 151 13.28 2.81 -13.74
N MET A 152 12.62 1.77 -14.26
CA MET A 152 12.39 0.51 -13.55
C MET A 152 13.66 -0.05 -12.89
N GLY A 153 14.79 -0.07 -13.62
CA GLY A 153 16.07 -0.62 -13.14
C GLY A 153 16.66 0.13 -11.95
N ASP A 154 16.35 1.43 -11.82
CA ASP A 154 16.87 2.28 -10.75
C ASP A 154 16.09 2.09 -9.44
N CYS A 155 14.85 1.58 -9.54
CA CYS A 155 13.91 1.56 -8.42
C CYS A 155 14.11 0.38 -7.45
N ALA A 156 14.93 -0.61 -7.79
CA ALA A 156 15.24 -1.79 -6.95
C ALA A 156 13.98 -2.43 -6.32
N PHE A 157 12.91 -2.58 -7.11
CA PHE A 157 11.64 -3.12 -6.64
C PHE A 157 11.77 -4.56 -6.15
N GLY A 158 11.29 -4.80 -4.95
CA GLY A 158 11.14 -6.11 -4.32
C GLY A 158 9.74 -6.32 -3.72
N TYR A 159 9.54 -7.45 -3.05
CA TYR A 159 8.28 -7.70 -2.35
C TYR A 159 8.08 -6.70 -1.20
N ARG A 160 7.15 -5.76 -1.37
CA ARG A 160 6.90 -4.65 -0.45
C ARG A 160 8.16 -3.83 -0.17
N ASP A 161 9.01 -3.63 -1.19
CA ASP A 161 10.29 -2.91 -1.08
C ASP A 161 10.63 -2.15 -2.36
N SER A 162 11.45 -1.11 -2.22
CA SER A 162 12.00 -0.31 -3.31
C SER A 162 13.18 0.55 -2.83
N ILE A 163 13.89 1.18 -3.77
CA ILE A 163 14.93 2.18 -3.45
C ILE A 163 14.38 3.31 -2.55
N PHE A 164 13.12 3.71 -2.73
CA PHE A 164 12.47 4.77 -1.95
C PHE A 164 12.27 4.37 -0.49
N LYS A 165 12.09 3.10 -0.21
CA LYS A 165 12.00 2.55 1.14
C LYS A 165 13.36 2.30 1.77
N GLN A 166 14.32 1.82 0.99
CA GLN A 166 15.70 1.53 1.41
C GLN A 166 16.48 2.82 1.69
N ARG A 167 16.34 3.84 0.83
CA ARG A 167 16.93 5.17 1.01
C ARG A 167 15.87 6.15 1.50
N LYS A 168 15.43 5.96 2.73
CA LYS A 168 14.40 6.81 3.34
C LYS A 168 14.76 8.27 3.18
N ASP A 169 13.76 9.06 2.79
CA ASP A 169 13.86 10.50 2.65
C ASP A 169 14.85 11.02 1.58
N ALA A 170 15.43 10.17 0.73
CA ALA A 170 16.32 10.64 -0.33
C ALA A 170 15.55 11.26 -1.51
N TYR A 171 14.32 10.81 -1.74
CA TYR A 171 13.54 11.17 -2.92
C TYR A 171 12.14 11.65 -2.54
N ILE A 172 11.62 12.63 -3.27
CA ILE A 172 10.22 13.03 -3.25
C ILE A 172 9.65 12.80 -4.64
N ILE A 173 8.81 11.79 -4.79
CA ILE A 173 8.17 11.45 -6.06
C ILE A 173 7.14 12.53 -6.39
N THR A 174 7.19 13.07 -7.62
CA THR A 174 6.29 14.12 -8.10
C THR A 174 5.30 13.62 -9.15
N ALA A 175 5.66 12.57 -9.91
CA ALA A 175 4.77 11.88 -10.83
C ALA A 175 5.26 10.45 -11.10
N VAL A 176 4.34 9.59 -11.57
CA VAL A 176 4.67 8.23 -12.00
C VAL A 176 4.08 8.00 -13.39
N THR A 177 4.85 7.38 -14.27
CA THR A 177 4.41 6.95 -15.61
C THR A 177 4.27 5.44 -15.63
N PHE A 178 3.13 4.97 -16.08
CA PHE A 178 2.77 3.56 -16.21
C PHE A 178 2.68 3.18 -17.68
N CYS A 179 3.12 1.96 -18.02
CA CYS A 179 2.93 1.37 -19.35
C CYS A 179 1.81 0.34 -19.23
N LEU A 180 0.67 0.63 -19.85
CA LEU A 180 -0.55 -0.16 -19.78
C LEU A 180 -0.90 -0.73 -21.15
N THR A 181 -1.64 -1.85 -21.18
CA THR A 181 -2.09 -2.49 -22.42
C THR A 181 -3.43 -1.93 -22.89
N LYS A 182 -3.60 -1.81 -24.20
CA LYS A 182 -4.86 -1.39 -24.87
C LYS A 182 -5.60 -2.56 -25.52
N GLN A 183 -4.91 -3.62 -25.83
CA GLN A 183 -5.41 -4.84 -26.48
C GLN A 183 -4.51 -6.04 -26.14
N ASN A 184 -4.93 -7.26 -26.49
CA ASN A 184 -4.16 -8.48 -26.20
C ASN A 184 -3.84 -8.64 -24.72
N TYR A 185 -4.85 -8.43 -23.85
CA TYR A 185 -4.68 -8.42 -22.41
C TYR A 185 -4.25 -9.81 -21.87
N GLU A 186 -3.29 -9.81 -20.95
CA GLU A 186 -2.89 -10.97 -20.17
C GLU A 186 -3.39 -10.84 -18.71
N PHE A 187 -4.68 -11.11 -18.50
CA PHE A 187 -5.31 -10.92 -17.19
C PHE A 187 -4.84 -11.92 -16.15
N LYS A 188 -4.62 -11.44 -14.92
CA LYS A 188 -4.27 -12.25 -13.74
C LYS A 188 -5.52 -12.55 -12.91
N THR A 189 -6.36 -13.47 -13.40
CA THR A 189 -7.66 -13.79 -12.80
C THR A 189 -7.69 -15.07 -11.95
N HIS A 190 -6.57 -15.75 -11.82
CA HIS A 190 -6.45 -16.98 -11.02
C HIS A 190 -6.25 -16.74 -9.51
N TYR A 191 -6.14 -15.48 -9.08
CA TYR A 191 -6.03 -15.11 -7.68
C TYR A 191 -7.38 -14.67 -7.09
N GLY A 192 -7.62 -15.02 -5.82
CA GLY A 192 -8.68 -14.40 -5.01
C GLY A 192 -10.10 -14.60 -5.48
N ASP A 193 -10.42 -15.73 -6.11
CA ASP A 193 -11.76 -16.07 -6.60
C ASP A 193 -12.30 -15.15 -7.72
N ILE A 194 -11.42 -14.35 -8.37
CA ILE A 194 -11.84 -13.40 -9.43
C ILE A 194 -12.64 -14.11 -10.51
N ARG A 195 -12.18 -15.27 -11.00
CA ARG A 195 -12.90 -16.04 -12.04
C ARG A 195 -14.28 -16.49 -11.58
N ALA A 196 -14.40 -16.92 -10.33
CA ALA A 196 -15.68 -17.35 -9.78
C ALA A 196 -16.68 -16.19 -9.70
N HIS A 197 -16.23 -15.01 -9.30
CA HIS A 197 -17.06 -13.80 -9.28
C HIS A 197 -17.45 -13.34 -10.69
N LEU A 198 -16.52 -13.33 -11.65
CA LEU A 198 -16.83 -13.01 -13.05
C LEU A 198 -17.90 -13.96 -13.62
N ALA A 199 -17.73 -15.26 -13.37
CA ALA A 199 -18.69 -16.29 -13.80
C ALA A 199 -20.08 -16.08 -13.14
N ALA A 200 -20.10 -15.74 -11.86
CA ALA A 200 -21.36 -15.48 -11.14
C ALA A 200 -22.13 -14.26 -11.71
N HIS A 201 -21.42 -13.27 -12.22
CA HIS A 201 -22.03 -12.13 -12.91
C HIS A 201 -22.34 -12.39 -14.40
N GLY A 202 -21.82 -13.49 -14.98
CA GLY A 202 -21.90 -13.75 -16.42
C GLY A 202 -21.03 -12.79 -17.24
N TRP A 203 -19.93 -12.30 -16.66
CA TRP A 203 -19.04 -11.32 -17.28
C TRP A 203 -17.83 -11.98 -17.94
N GLU A 204 -17.46 -11.48 -19.10
CA GLU A 204 -16.18 -11.78 -19.72
C GLU A 204 -15.04 -10.98 -19.07
N GLU A 205 -13.81 -11.50 -19.16
CA GLU A 205 -12.62 -10.81 -18.68
C GLU A 205 -12.41 -9.49 -19.44
N SER A 206 -12.36 -8.40 -18.72
CA SER A 206 -12.03 -7.06 -19.22
C SER A 206 -11.43 -6.24 -18.07
N PRO A 207 -10.67 -5.15 -18.32
CA PRO A 207 -10.16 -4.29 -17.25
C PRO A 207 -11.29 -3.80 -16.34
N GLN A 208 -12.44 -3.43 -16.90
CA GLN A 208 -13.59 -2.92 -16.15
C GLN A 208 -14.20 -3.99 -15.23
N HIS A 209 -14.47 -5.17 -15.78
CA HIS A 209 -15.12 -6.25 -15.03
C HIS A 209 -14.20 -6.79 -13.93
N ILE A 210 -12.91 -6.95 -14.22
CA ILE A 210 -11.93 -7.41 -13.22
C ILE A 210 -11.77 -6.37 -12.11
N ALA A 211 -11.64 -5.08 -12.42
CA ALA A 211 -11.56 -4.03 -11.42
C ALA A 211 -12.81 -4.00 -10.52
N GLN A 212 -14.01 -4.17 -11.11
CA GLN A 212 -15.25 -4.22 -10.34
C GLN A 212 -15.29 -5.42 -9.39
N VAL A 213 -14.96 -6.61 -9.88
CA VAL A 213 -14.87 -7.84 -9.07
C VAL A 213 -13.83 -7.70 -7.97
N VAL A 214 -12.66 -7.14 -8.26
CA VAL A 214 -11.63 -6.89 -7.24
C VAL A 214 -12.14 -5.94 -6.16
N LYS A 215 -12.87 -4.87 -6.53
CA LYS A 215 -13.50 -3.97 -5.55
C LYS A 215 -14.49 -4.72 -4.66
N GLU A 216 -15.35 -5.56 -5.22
CA GLU A 216 -16.32 -6.37 -4.46
C GLU A 216 -15.64 -7.33 -3.49
N ILE A 217 -14.64 -8.08 -3.96
CA ILE A 217 -13.87 -8.99 -3.10
C ILE A 217 -13.16 -8.23 -1.98
N ARG A 218 -12.60 -7.05 -2.26
CA ARG A 218 -11.92 -6.24 -1.25
C ARG A 218 -12.91 -5.67 -0.23
N GLN A 219 -14.05 -5.14 -0.68
CA GLN A 219 -15.09 -4.62 0.19
C GLN A 219 -15.69 -5.71 1.10
N SER A 220 -15.82 -6.94 0.63
CA SER A 220 -16.30 -8.06 1.45
C SER A 220 -15.28 -8.51 2.51
N LYS A 221 -13.99 -8.32 2.26
CA LYS A 221 -12.90 -8.81 3.14
C LYS A 221 -12.29 -7.73 4.03
N LEU A 222 -12.19 -6.49 3.54
CA LEU A 222 -11.49 -5.40 4.22
C LEU A 222 -12.48 -4.36 4.75
N PRO A 223 -12.35 -3.92 6.00
CA PRO A 223 -13.18 -2.84 6.51
C PRO A 223 -12.87 -1.53 5.80
N ASN A 224 -13.91 -0.76 5.49
CA ASN A 224 -13.76 0.58 4.96
C ASN A 224 -13.12 1.48 6.04
N PRO A 225 -11.95 2.09 5.80
CA PRO A 225 -11.26 2.89 6.82
C PRO A 225 -12.02 4.16 7.23
N ILE A 226 -12.97 4.63 6.44
CA ILE A 226 -13.86 5.75 6.80
C ILE A 226 -14.80 5.34 7.93
N GLU A 227 -15.27 4.09 7.94
CA GLU A 227 -16.20 3.55 8.93
C GLU A 227 -15.47 2.93 10.12
N LEU A 228 -14.36 2.25 9.87
CA LEU A 228 -13.56 1.56 10.86
C LEU A 228 -12.09 1.78 10.58
N GLY A 229 -11.46 2.70 11.31
CA GLY A 229 -10.09 3.12 11.11
C GLY A 229 -9.10 1.95 11.02
N ASN A 230 -8.34 1.89 9.93
CA ASN A 230 -7.36 0.85 9.66
C ASN A 230 -6.37 1.30 8.56
N SER A 231 -5.33 0.52 8.30
CA SER A 231 -4.36 0.76 7.23
C SER A 231 -4.20 -0.46 6.30
N GLY A 232 -5.24 -1.26 6.16
CA GLY A 232 -5.15 -2.53 5.44
C GLY A 232 -4.32 -3.58 6.19
N SER A 233 -3.56 -4.39 5.45
CA SER A 233 -2.70 -5.42 6.04
C SER A 233 -1.60 -4.80 6.90
N PHE A 234 -1.56 -5.15 8.18
CA PHE A 234 -0.58 -4.61 9.11
C PHE A 234 0.78 -5.31 9.04
N PHE A 235 0.78 -6.58 8.63
CA PHE A 235 1.98 -7.41 8.50
C PHE A 235 2.17 -7.90 7.07
N LYS A 236 3.43 -8.05 6.67
CA LYS A 236 3.79 -8.80 5.46
C LYS A 236 3.52 -10.29 5.65
N ASN A 237 3.25 -10.99 4.57
CA ASN A 237 3.31 -12.45 4.59
C ASN A 237 4.77 -12.89 4.77
N PRO A 238 5.12 -13.61 5.84
CA PRO A 238 6.49 -14.02 6.08
C PRO A 238 6.96 -15.02 5.01
N VAL A 239 8.23 -14.87 4.64
CA VAL A 239 8.96 -15.82 3.81
C VAL A 239 9.91 -16.58 4.72
N ILE A 240 9.80 -17.90 4.76
CA ILE A 240 10.59 -18.78 5.62
C ILE A 240 11.36 -19.81 4.77
N PRO A 241 12.47 -20.37 5.30
CA PRO A 241 13.15 -21.47 4.64
C PRO A 241 12.22 -22.68 4.47
N ARG A 242 12.31 -23.36 3.31
CA ARG A 242 11.51 -24.59 3.04
C ARG A 242 11.70 -25.65 4.11
N ALA A 243 12.89 -25.81 4.66
CA ALA A 243 13.14 -26.75 5.76
C ALA A 243 12.28 -26.44 7.00
N GLN A 244 12.17 -25.16 7.39
CA GLN A 244 11.30 -24.74 8.49
C GLN A 244 9.83 -25.00 8.17
N PHE A 245 9.39 -24.75 6.93
CA PHE A 245 8.02 -25.02 6.50
C PHE A 245 7.70 -26.52 6.60
N ILE A 246 8.58 -27.42 6.16
CA ILE A 246 8.39 -28.87 6.21
C ILE A 246 8.20 -29.34 7.67
N GLU A 247 8.96 -28.80 8.61
CA GLU A 247 8.79 -29.10 10.04
C GLU A 247 7.43 -28.61 10.56
N LEU A 248 7.04 -27.38 10.19
CA LEU A 248 5.72 -26.83 10.57
C LEU A 248 4.57 -27.64 9.97
N GLN A 249 4.72 -28.15 8.74
CA GLN A 249 3.69 -28.91 8.04
C GLN A 249 3.37 -30.23 8.74
N LYS A 250 4.31 -30.82 9.49
CA LYS A 250 4.05 -32.02 10.32
C LYS A 250 2.97 -31.78 11.38
N HIS A 251 2.91 -30.55 11.91
CA HIS A 251 1.92 -30.15 12.92
C HIS A 251 0.71 -29.43 12.32
N TYR A 252 0.87 -28.86 11.13
CA TYR A 252 -0.13 -28.05 10.43
C TYR A 252 -0.23 -28.51 8.96
N PRO A 253 -0.73 -29.74 8.67
CA PRO A 253 -0.68 -30.36 7.33
C PRO A 253 -1.40 -29.53 6.25
N ASN A 254 -2.40 -28.72 6.64
CA ASN A 254 -3.17 -27.86 5.73
C ASN A 254 -2.69 -26.41 5.77
N MET A 255 -1.43 -26.13 6.17
CA MET A 255 -0.89 -24.78 6.16
C MET A 255 -0.78 -24.25 4.73
N PRO A 256 -1.50 -23.16 4.37
CA PRO A 256 -1.39 -22.58 3.03
C PRO A 256 0.00 -21.97 2.85
N HIS A 257 0.54 -22.12 1.65
CA HIS A 257 1.87 -21.60 1.31
C HIS A 257 1.99 -21.33 -0.19
N TYR A 258 2.99 -20.53 -0.54
CA TYR A 258 3.37 -20.24 -1.92
C TYR A 258 4.88 -20.35 -2.04
N SER A 259 5.36 -21.24 -2.91
CA SER A 259 6.80 -21.44 -3.12
C SER A 259 7.44 -20.20 -3.75
N ILE A 260 8.57 -19.80 -3.23
CA ILE A 260 9.42 -18.72 -3.76
C ILE A 260 10.79 -19.32 -4.09
N GLY A 261 11.03 -19.53 -5.38
CA GLY A 261 12.21 -20.29 -5.81
C GLY A 261 12.22 -21.70 -5.24
N ASP A 262 13.41 -22.25 -5.07
CA ASP A 262 13.58 -23.66 -4.66
C ASP A 262 13.65 -23.85 -3.12
N ASP A 263 14.01 -22.81 -2.37
CA ASP A 263 14.40 -22.91 -0.96
C ASP A 263 13.51 -22.16 0.02
N GLN A 264 12.48 -21.45 -0.44
CA GLN A 264 11.66 -20.60 0.42
C GLN A 264 10.16 -20.80 0.20
N GLU A 265 9.40 -20.59 1.27
CA GLU A 265 7.93 -20.63 1.25
C GLU A 265 7.37 -19.35 1.87
N LYS A 266 6.42 -18.71 1.19
CA LYS A 266 5.67 -17.56 1.70
C LYS A 266 4.39 -18.05 2.35
N ILE A 267 4.21 -17.75 3.63
CA ILE A 267 3.07 -18.17 4.43
C ILE A 267 2.09 -17.01 4.59
N PRO A 268 0.78 -17.18 4.36
CA PRO A 268 -0.22 -16.17 4.66
C PRO A 268 -0.22 -15.80 6.14
N ALA A 269 0.15 -14.56 6.48
CA ALA A 269 0.17 -14.10 7.86
C ALA A 269 -1.22 -14.14 8.51
N ALA A 270 -2.29 -13.96 7.74
CA ALA A 270 -3.66 -14.10 8.21
C ALA A 270 -3.91 -15.49 8.82
N TYR A 271 -3.41 -16.56 8.19
CA TYR A 271 -3.50 -17.92 8.71
C TYR A 271 -2.78 -18.05 10.06
N LEU A 272 -1.57 -17.51 10.17
CA LEU A 272 -0.78 -17.59 11.42
C LEU A 272 -1.50 -16.88 12.57
N ILE A 273 -2.06 -15.70 12.32
CA ILE A 273 -2.80 -14.91 13.31
C ILE A 273 -4.09 -15.64 13.72
N GLU A 274 -4.84 -16.17 12.76
CA GLU A 274 -6.07 -16.93 13.03
C GLU A 274 -5.77 -18.20 13.85
N ARG A 275 -4.69 -18.90 13.56
CA ARG A 275 -4.25 -20.08 14.34
C ARG A 275 -3.79 -19.74 15.75
N CYS A 276 -3.47 -18.49 16.05
CA CYS A 276 -3.21 -18.01 17.40
C CYS A 276 -4.49 -17.58 18.15
N ASP A 277 -5.67 -17.84 17.60
CA ASP A 277 -6.99 -17.46 18.16
C ASP A 277 -7.14 -15.93 18.34
N LEU A 278 -6.46 -15.15 17.46
CA LEU A 278 -6.44 -13.69 17.55
C LEU A 278 -7.41 -13.01 16.56
N LYS A 279 -8.06 -13.75 15.67
CA LYS A 279 -9.11 -13.22 14.79
C LYS A 279 -10.28 -12.67 15.61
N GLY A 280 -10.61 -11.40 15.44
CA GLY A 280 -11.63 -10.74 16.24
C GLY A 280 -11.20 -10.37 17.67
N TYR A 281 -9.94 -10.61 18.05
CA TYR A 281 -9.42 -10.22 19.36
C TYR A 281 -9.46 -8.71 19.52
N ARG A 282 -9.99 -8.24 20.65
CA ARG A 282 -10.20 -6.82 20.93
C ARG A 282 -9.77 -6.48 22.35
N ILE A 283 -9.11 -5.36 22.50
CA ILE A 283 -8.83 -4.72 23.79
C ILE A 283 -9.28 -3.26 23.68
N ASP A 284 -10.29 -2.88 24.44
CA ASP A 284 -10.85 -1.52 24.47
C ASP A 284 -11.17 -1.00 23.05
N ALA A 285 -10.44 0.04 22.61
CA ALA A 285 -10.62 0.71 21.34
C ALA A 285 -9.82 0.09 20.18
N VAL A 286 -8.99 -0.94 20.42
CA VAL A 286 -8.15 -1.55 19.38
C VAL A 286 -8.48 -3.03 19.20
N GLY A 287 -8.32 -3.56 17.98
CA GLY A 287 -8.55 -4.98 17.75
C GLY A 287 -7.96 -5.51 16.45
N VAL A 288 -7.99 -6.83 16.33
CA VAL A 288 -7.76 -7.58 15.10
C VAL A 288 -9.12 -7.76 14.42
N HIS A 289 -9.23 -7.39 13.16
CA HIS A 289 -10.51 -7.44 12.46
C HIS A 289 -11.06 -8.87 12.37
N GLN A 290 -12.37 -9.02 12.61
CA GLN A 290 -13.01 -10.34 12.65
C GLN A 290 -13.13 -11.03 11.29
N GLY A 291 -13.16 -10.26 10.18
CA GLY A 291 -13.22 -10.81 8.81
C GLY A 291 -11.83 -11.05 8.21
N GLN A 292 -10.85 -10.20 8.54
CA GLN A 292 -9.49 -10.26 8.00
C GLN A 292 -8.45 -10.08 9.11
N PRO A 293 -7.82 -11.17 9.59
CA PRO A 293 -6.91 -11.12 10.74
C PRO A 293 -5.65 -10.28 10.53
N LEU A 294 -5.29 -9.98 9.27
CA LEU A 294 -4.16 -9.08 8.96
C LEU A 294 -4.44 -7.61 9.27
N VAL A 295 -5.71 -7.24 9.47
CA VAL A 295 -6.11 -5.84 9.65
C VAL A 295 -6.24 -5.51 11.12
N MET A 296 -5.40 -4.58 11.61
CA MET A 296 -5.58 -3.95 12.90
C MET A 296 -6.59 -2.81 12.77
N VAL A 297 -7.51 -2.69 13.72
CA VAL A 297 -8.61 -1.72 13.65
C VAL A 297 -8.66 -0.81 14.87
N ASN A 298 -9.08 0.43 14.62
CA ASN A 298 -9.43 1.43 15.61
C ASN A 298 -10.97 1.53 15.71
N TYR A 299 -11.53 1.05 16.81
CA TYR A 299 -12.99 1.14 17.08
C TYR A 299 -13.46 2.53 17.54
N GLY A 300 -12.58 3.51 17.50
CA GLY A 300 -12.83 4.89 17.93
C GLY A 300 -12.04 5.25 19.19
N GLY A 301 -11.30 6.36 19.12
CA GLY A 301 -10.52 6.89 20.24
C GLY A 301 -9.23 6.11 20.58
N ALA A 302 -8.78 5.17 19.74
CA ALA A 302 -7.51 4.48 19.94
C ALA A 302 -6.32 5.43 19.76
N THR A 303 -5.27 5.22 20.54
CA THR A 303 -3.98 5.83 20.29
C THR A 303 -3.12 4.94 19.39
N GLY A 304 -2.19 5.55 18.63
CA GLY A 304 -1.25 4.77 17.82
C GLY A 304 -0.37 3.86 18.67
N ALA A 305 -0.01 4.28 19.88
CA ALA A 305 0.73 3.44 20.84
C ALA A 305 -0.06 2.17 21.23
N ALA A 306 -1.37 2.27 21.43
CA ALA A 306 -2.22 1.11 21.75
C ALA A 306 -2.31 0.13 20.55
N ILE A 307 -2.44 0.63 19.31
CA ILE A 307 -2.42 -0.21 18.11
C ILE A 307 -1.06 -0.90 17.95
N LEU A 308 0.04 -0.17 18.18
CA LEU A 308 1.39 -0.75 18.13
C LEU A 308 1.61 -1.83 19.21
N ALA A 309 1.08 -1.61 20.42
CA ALA A 309 1.15 -2.60 21.50
C ALA A 309 0.40 -3.90 21.12
N LEU A 310 -0.80 -3.78 20.53
CA LEU A 310 -1.55 -4.92 20.01
C LEU A 310 -0.78 -5.63 18.91
N ALA A 311 -0.20 -4.89 17.94
CA ALA A 311 0.58 -5.49 16.87
C ALA A 311 1.79 -6.27 17.39
N ARG A 312 2.50 -5.74 18.37
CA ARG A 312 3.62 -6.45 19.07
C ARG A 312 3.14 -7.70 19.79
N TYR A 313 1.98 -7.63 20.45
CA TYR A 313 1.37 -8.79 21.06
C TYR A 313 1.08 -9.89 20.04
N VAL A 314 0.47 -9.54 18.89
CA VAL A 314 0.23 -10.47 17.77
C VAL A 314 1.54 -11.10 17.28
N GLN A 315 2.59 -10.29 17.06
CA GLN A 315 3.92 -10.80 16.66
C GLN A 315 4.47 -11.82 17.69
N GLN A 316 4.34 -11.53 18.97
CA GLN A 316 4.82 -12.42 20.04
C GLN A 316 4.07 -13.76 20.06
N GLN A 317 2.73 -13.74 19.90
CA GLN A 317 1.93 -14.97 19.86
C GLN A 317 2.30 -15.84 18.66
N VAL A 318 2.45 -15.25 17.47
CA VAL A 318 2.87 -15.97 16.26
C VAL A 318 4.30 -16.51 16.42
N LYS A 319 5.23 -15.70 16.92
CA LYS A 319 6.60 -16.15 17.20
C LYS A 319 6.64 -17.32 18.19
N LYS A 320 5.86 -17.25 19.28
CA LYS A 320 5.76 -18.30 20.28
C LYS A 320 5.23 -19.62 19.70
N ARG A 321 4.24 -19.55 18.81
CA ARG A 321 3.55 -20.75 18.29
C ARG A 321 4.26 -21.39 17.09
N PHE A 322 4.83 -20.57 16.19
CA PHE A 322 5.37 -21.02 14.89
C PHE A 322 6.87 -20.79 14.73
N ASP A 323 7.52 -20.11 15.66
CA ASP A 323 8.89 -19.62 15.53
C ASP A 323 9.11 -18.70 14.30
N ILE A 324 8.04 -17.98 13.89
CA ILE A 324 8.05 -17.04 12.78
C ILE A 324 7.90 -15.62 13.32
N LEU A 325 8.85 -14.73 13.00
CA LEU A 325 8.73 -13.30 13.28
C LEU A 325 8.12 -12.60 12.06
N MET A 326 6.89 -12.09 12.22
CA MET A 326 6.24 -11.29 11.16
C MET A 326 6.81 -9.88 11.12
N GLU A 327 7.05 -9.35 9.92
CA GLU A 327 7.45 -7.95 9.71
C GLU A 327 6.19 -7.08 9.58
N MET A 328 6.19 -5.91 10.25
CA MET A 328 5.15 -4.90 10.07
C MET A 328 5.29 -4.25 8.69
N GLU A 329 4.21 -4.21 7.90
CA GLU A 329 4.17 -3.53 6.60
C GLU A 329 3.92 -2.03 6.78
N VAL A 330 3.17 -1.68 7.83
CA VAL A 330 2.81 -0.31 8.18
C VAL A 330 4.04 0.45 8.70
N ASN A 331 4.21 1.69 8.23
CA ASN A 331 5.27 2.58 8.69
C ASN A 331 4.90 3.20 10.05
N ILE A 332 5.72 2.98 11.04
CA ILE A 332 5.53 3.53 12.40
C ILE A 332 6.17 4.91 12.48
N TRP A 333 5.40 5.93 12.85
CA TRP A 333 5.80 7.33 12.99
C TRP A 333 5.65 7.80 14.44
#